data_d19538a36db96d971a8b810e7eec5bfe
#
_entry.id   d19538a36db96d971a8b810e7eec5bfe
#
_cell.length_a   1.000
_cell.length_b   1.000
_cell.length_c   1.000
_cell.angle_alpha   90.00
_cell.angle_beta   90.00
_cell.angle_gamma   90.00
#
_symmetry.space_group_name_H-M   'P 1'
#
loop_
_entity.id
_entity.type
_entity.pdbx_description
1 polymer ?
#
loop_
_entity_poly.entity_id
_entity_poly.type
_entity_poly.pdbx_seq_one_letter_code
_entity_poly.pdbx_strand_id
1 'polypeptide(L)'
;VDAYPYFFGEEDIRYGLRENVKGNQLAKTPELTADITLKHETNLASGNSLTTLVQFVKRGAFKQRVSNNPAVDYVRDYQIGNITTSVGFSDDLEVDFMLLNITDEAGVNSSMTDVFGVAATGLELIPPRQFMTRIRYSF
;
A
#
# COMPACT_ATOMS: atom_id res chain seq x y z
N VAL A 1 0.05 -21.09 -20.02
CA VAL A 1 -0.71 -21.55 -18.83
C VAL A 1 -2.08 -20.95 -18.96
N ASP A 2 -3.10 -21.81 -19.10
CA ASP A 2 -4.49 -21.36 -19.21
C ASP A 2 -4.99 -20.99 -17.82
N ALA A 3 -5.50 -19.78 -17.65
CA ALA A 3 -6.12 -19.36 -16.41
C ALA A 3 -7.55 -19.93 -16.35
N TYR A 4 -7.91 -20.49 -15.22
CA TYR A 4 -9.26 -20.97 -14.90
C TYR A 4 -9.73 -22.35 -15.37
N PRO A 5 -8.99 -23.43 -15.16
CA PRO A 5 -9.51 -24.76 -15.49
C PRO A 5 -10.60 -25.22 -14.48
N TYR A 6 -10.81 -24.51 -13.36
CA TYR A 6 -11.67 -25.00 -12.27
C TYR A 6 -12.99 -24.25 -12.06
N PHE A 7 -13.15 -23.07 -12.65
CA PHE A 7 -14.36 -22.26 -12.46
C PHE A 7 -15.38 -22.39 -13.60
N PHE A 8 -14.94 -22.84 -14.75
CA PHE A 8 -15.78 -22.98 -15.91
C PHE A 8 -15.71 -24.42 -16.38
N GLY A 9 -16.84 -25.04 -16.63
CA GLY A 9 -16.90 -26.40 -17.13
C GLY A 9 -16.26 -26.53 -18.54
N GLU A 10 -16.11 -27.77 -19.01
CA GLU A 10 -15.54 -28.03 -20.36
C GLU A 10 -16.25 -27.29 -21.50
N GLU A 11 -17.51 -26.90 -21.29
CA GLU A 11 -18.29 -26.14 -22.27
C GLU A 11 -17.79 -24.71 -22.44
N ASP A 12 -17.34 -24.07 -21.37
CA ASP A 12 -16.83 -22.71 -21.38
C ASP A 12 -15.50 -22.59 -22.16
N ILE A 13 -14.78 -23.67 -22.22
CA ILE A 13 -13.57 -23.81 -23.03
C ILE A 13 -13.89 -23.70 -24.52
N ARG A 14 -15.01 -24.22 -24.96
CA ARG A 14 -15.47 -24.21 -26.35
C ARG A 14 -15.89 -22.82 -26.83
N TYR A 15 -16.25 -21.93 -25.92
CA TYR A 15 -16.67 -20.56 -26.24
C TYR A 15 -15.53 -19.55 -26.19
N GLY A 16 -14.26 -19.98 -26.07
CA GLY A 16 -13.12 -19.08 -26.10
C GLY A 16 -12.94 -18.23 -24.84
N LEU A 17 -13.53 -18.65 -23.72
CA LEU A 17 -13.40 -17.96 -22.43
C LEU A 17 -12.03 -18.18 -21.75
N ARG A 18 -11.15 -18.99 -22.38
CA ARG A 18 -9.78 -19.16 -21.90
C ARG A 18 -8.93 -17.99 -22.34
N GLU A 19 -8.25 -17.41 -21.39
CA GLU A 19 -7.28 -16.36 -21.64
C GLU A 19 -5.85 -16.92 -21.57
N ASN A 20 -5.05 -16.63 -22.61
CA ASN A 20 -3.64 -16.97 -22.60
C ASN A 20 -2.87 -15.93 -21.78
N VAL A 21 -2.41 -16.32 -20.61
CA VAL A 21 -1.68 -15.47 -19.67
C VAL A 21 -0.16 -15.60 -19.79
N LYS A 22 0.34 -16.29 -20.82
CA LYS A 22 1.78 -16.44 -21.05
C LYS A 22 2.43 -15.08 -21.31
N GLY A 23 3.41 -14.74 -20.50
CA GLY A 23 4.13 -13.47 -20.61
C GLY A 23 3.46 -12.30 -19.88
N ASN A 24 2.29 -12.51 -19.28
CA ASN A 24 1.64 -11.48 -18.47
C ASN A 24 2.39 -11.27 -17.15
N GLN A 25 2.31 -10.05 -16.65
CA GLN A 25 2.82 -9.70 -15.33
C GLN A 25 2.04 -10.48 -14.25
N LEU A 26 2.73 -10.95 -13.23
CA LEU A 26 2.07 -11.56 -12.09
C LEU A 26 1.15 -10.56 -11.38
N ALA A 27 0.02 -11.08 -10.89
CA ALA A 27 -0.93 -10.26 -10.15
C ALA A 27 -0.29 -9.65 -8.89
N LYS A 28 -0.63 -8.40 -8.62
CA LYS A 28 -0.21 -7.64 -7.42
C LYS A 28 1.30 -7.54 -7.20
N THR A 29 2.07 -7.67 -8.28
CA THR A 29 3.54 -7.62 -8.23
C THR A 29 4.01 -6.36 -8.97
N PRO A 30 4.26 -5.24 -8.29
CA PRO A 30 4.89 -4.07 -8.92
C PRO A 30 6.34 -4.39 -9.30
N GLU A 31 6.82 -3.78 -10.39
CA GLU A 31 8.20 -3.95 -10.82
C GLU A 31 9.21 -3.31 -9.86
N LEU A 32 8.78 -2.25 -9.17
CA LEU A 32 9.59 -1.54 -8.20
C LEU A 32 8.78 -1.20 -6.95
N THR A 33 9.33 -1.54 -5.80
CA THR A 33 8.90 -1.01 -4.50
C THR A 33 10.14 -0.50 -3.78
N ALA A 34 10.09 0.71 -3.25
CA ALA A 34 11.16 1.30 -2.49
C ALA A 34 10.61 1.88 -1.17
N ASP A 35 11.33 1.64 -0.09
CA ASP A 35 11.12 2.24 1.22
C ASP A 35 12.45 2.81 1.70
N ILE A 36 12.45 4.11 2.01
CA ILE A 36 13.61 4.79 2.56
C ILE A 36 13.19 5.45 3.85
N THR A 37 13.86 5.08 4.94
CA THR A 37 13.63 5.69 6.24
C THR A 37 14.91 6.35 6.73
N LEU A 38 14.79 7.63 7.08
CA LEU A 38 15.83 8.40 7.73
C LEU A 38 15.45 8.59 9.20
N LYS A 39 16.38 8.29 10.09
CA LYS A 39 16.25 8.47 11.54
C LYS A 39 17.23 9.52 12.01
N HIS A 40 16.76 10.48 12.76
CA HIS A 40 17.57 11.46 13.47
C HIS A 40 17.24 11.43 14.96
N GLU A 41 18.26 11.33 15.79
CA GLU A 41 18.16 11.32 17.25
C GLU A 41 19.03 12.43 17.84
N THR A 42 18.47 13.15 18.78
CA THR A 42 19.23 14.20 19.50
C THR A 42 18.65 14.37 20.92
N ASN A 43 19.49 14.85 21.82
CA ASN A 43 19.04 15.28 23.13
C ASN A 43 18.84 16.80 23.11
N LEU A 44 17.70 17.24 23.64
CA LEU A 44 17.40 18.65 23.78
C LEU A 44 18.12 19.24 24.99
N ALA A 45 18.35 20.56 24.96
CA ALA A 45 18.98 21.26 26.07
C ALA A 45 18.24 21.10 27.42
N SER A 46 16.95 20.75 27.37
CA SER A 46 16.12 20.42 28.54
C SER A 46 16.40 19.04 29.15
N GLY A 47 17.26 18.23 28.53
CA GLY A 47 17.50 16.83 28.92
C GLY A 47 16.53 15.82 28.26
N ASN A 48 15.53 16.29 27.54
CA ASN A 48 14.57 15.44 26.83
C ASN A 48 15.23 14.82 25.59
N SER A 49 14.78 13.63 25.21
CA SER A 49 15.18 13.02 23.94
C SER A 49 14.23 13.42 22.82
N LEU A 50 14.77 13.57 21.62
CA LEU A 50 14.01 13.82 20.40
C LEU A 50 14.44 12.81 19.32
N THR A 51 13.50 12.02 18.83
CA THR A 51 13.70 11.12 17.71
C THR A 51 12.77 11.52 16.58
N THR A 52 13.30 11.75 15.39
CA THR A 52 12.49 12.01 14.20
C THR A 52 12.77 10.95 13.14
N LEU A 53 11.69 10.36 12.63
CA LEU A 53 11.70 9.42 11.51
C LEU A 53 11.02 10.07 10.32
N VAL A 54 11.69 10.08 9.18
CA VAL A 54 11.11 10.49 7.90
C VAL A 54 11.16 9.28 6.98
N GLN A 55 9.99 8.80 6.56
CA GLN A 55 9.85 7.67 5.68
C GLN A 55 9.30 8.11 4.33
N PHE A 56 9.88 7.61 3.28
CA PHE A 56 9.38 7.74 1.92
C PHE A 56 9.16 6.35 1.32
N VAL A 57 7.93 6.10 0.87
CA VAL A 57 7.53 4.84 0.26
C VAL A 57 7.09 5.10 -1.18
N LYS A 58 7.66 4.36 -2.12
CA LYS A 58 7.21 4.31 -3.50
C LYS A 58 6.74 2.91 -3.83
N ARG A 59 5.54 2.80 -4.41
CA ARG A 59 5.03 1.57 -5.00
C ARG A 59 4.82 1.79 -6.49
N GLY A 60 5.49 1.01 -7.32
CA GLY A 60 5.33 1.04 -8.77
C GLY A 60 3.96 0.54 -9.21
N ALA A 61 3.60 0.83 -10.44
CA ALA A 61 2.38 0.34 -11.05
C ALA A 61 2.38 -1.20 -11.11
N PHE A 62 1.20 -1.78 -11.03
CA PHE A 62 1.04 -3.23 -11.11
C PHE A 62 -0.32 -3.62 -11.69
N LYS A 63 -0.48 -4.91 -11.97
CA LYS A 63 -1.74 -5.49 -12.41
C LYS A 63 -2.42 -6.21 -11.26
N GLN A 64 -3.73 -6.04 -11.12
CA GLN A 64 -4.49 -6.70 -10.06
C GLN A 64 -4.69 -8.19 -10.32
N ARG A 65 -4.86 -8.56 -11.59
CA ARG A 65 -5.08 -9.95 -12.02
C ARG A 65 -4.05 -10.34 -13.07
N VAL A 66 -3.82 -11.63 -13.20
CA VAL A 66 -2.93 -12.21 -14.20
C VAL A 66 -3.44 -12.05 -15.64
N SER A 67 -4.74 -11.80 -15.81
CA SER A 67 -5.36 -11.45 -17.10
C SER A 67 -4.81 -10.15 -17.69
N ASN A 68 -4.31 -9.25 -16.85
CA ASN A 68 -3.74 -7.97 -17.27
C ASN A 68 -4.68 -7.13 -18.15
N ASN A 69 -5.99 -7.19 -17.90
CA ASN A 69 -6.94 -6.37 -18.63
C ASN A 69 -6.66 -4.87 -18.35
N PRO A 70 -6.28 -4.07 -19.35
CA PRO A 70 -5.86 -2.70 -19.15
C PRO A 70 -6.97 -1.79 -18.62
N ALA A 71 -8.23 -2.13 -18.88
CA ALA A 71 -9.37 -1.32 -18.44
C ALA A 71 -9.68 -1.42 -16.94
N VAL A 72 -9.37 -2.57 -16.31
CA VAL A 72 -9.82 -2.85 -14.93
C VAL A 72 -8.72 -3.37 -14.01
N ASP A 73 -7.58 -3.83 -14.55
CA ASP A 73 -6.53 -4.45 -13.76
C ASP A 73 -5.36 -3.52 -13.46
N TYR A 74 -5.26 -2.41 -14.17
CA TYR A 74 -4.12 -1.50 -14.01
C TYR A 74 -4.27 -0.64 -12.77
N VAL A 75 -3.31 -0.76 -11.85
CA VAL A 75 -3.15 0.10 -10.68
C VAL A 75 -1.94 1.00 -10.90
N ARG A 76 -2.16 2.31 -10.85
CA ARG A 76 -1.09 3.31 -11.00
C ARG A 76 -0.10 3.23 -9.85
N ASP A 77 1.11 3.63 -10.13
CA ASP A 77 2.11 3.88 -9.08
C ASP A 77 1.67 5.02 -8.16
N TYR A 78 2.16 4.97 -6.94
CA TYR A 78 2.00 6.05 -5.98
C TYR A 78 3.21 6.17 -5.07
N GLN A 79 3.28 7.30 -4.38
CA GLN A 79 4.33 7.56 -3.39
C GLN A 79 3.76 8.33 -2.22
N ILE A 80 4.19 7.98 -1.03
CA ILE A 80 3.78 8.63 0.21
C ILE A 80 4.99 8.97 1.06
N GLY A 81 4.87 10.07 1.78
CA GLY A 81 5.80 10.45 2.83
C GLY A 81 5.13 10.37 4.20
N ASN A 82 5.88 9.94 5.21
CA ASN A 82 5.45 9.91 6.60
C ASN A 82 6.51 10.59 7.46
N ILE A 83 6.07 11.30 8.50
CA ILE A 83 6.95 11.85 9.54
C ILE A 83 6.42 11.38 10.88
N THR A 84 7.32 10.87 11.71
CA THR A 84 7.05 10.58 13.12
C THR A 84 8.09 11.28 13.97
N THR A 85 7.65 12.04 14.95
CA THR A 85 8.52 12.70 15.92
C THR A 85 8.14 12.24 17.32
N SER A 86 9.08 11.63 18.03
CA SER A 86 8.93 11.15 19.40
C SER A 86 9.72 12.03 20.33
N VAL A 87 9.08 12.49 21.38
CA VAL A 87 9.70 13.28 22.46
C VAL A 87 9.65 12.47 23.74
N GLY A 88 10.81 12.06 24.25
CA GLY A 88 10.96 11.46 25.59
C GLY A 88 11.17 12.56 26.63
N PHE A 89 10.18 12.71 27.52
CA PHE A 89 10.22 13.69 28.59
C PHE A 89 10.88 13.14 29.86
N SER A 90 10.83 11.84 30.04
CA SER A 90 11.51 11.09 31.10
C SER A 90 11.68 9.63 30.66
N ASP A 91 12.29 8.81 31.51
CA ASP A 91 12.40 7.36 31.26
C ASP A 91 11.01 6.69 31.14
N ASP A 92 9.99 7.29 31.75
CA ASP A 92 8.65 6.73 31.83
C ASP A 92 7.65 7.38 30.86
N LEU A 93 7.92 8.57 30.30
CA LEU A 93 6.97 9.33 29.48
C LEU A 93 7.54 9.68 28.11
N GLU A 94 6.86 9.19 27.07
CA GLU A 94 7.14 9.51 25.68
C GLU A 94 5.86 9.94 24.93
N VAL A 95 5.98 10.93 24.09
CA VAL A 95 4.89 11.41 23.23
C VAL A 95 5.32 11.37 21.78
N ASP A 96 4.52 10.69 20.96
CA ASP A 96 4.73 10.64 19.50
C ASP A 96 3.73 11.55 18.78
N PHE A 97 4.24 12.27 17.81
CA PHE A 97 3.46 13.02 16.82
C PHE A 97 3.71 12.40 15.46
N MET A 98 2.65 12.00 14.77
CA MET A 98 2.73 11.32 13.48
C MET A 98 1.94 12.09 12.43
N LEU A 99 2.58 12.39 11.31
CA LEU A 99 1.95 12.90 10.10
C LEU A 99 2.13 11.84 9.02
N LEU A 100 1.05 11.15 8.67
CA LEU A 100 1.03 10.06 7.71
C LEU A 100 0.45 10.54 6.39
N ASN A 101 0.98 10.01 5.29
CA ASN A 101 0.60 10.39 3.93
C ASN A 101 0.61 11.91 3.73
N ILE A 102 1.76 12.54 3.91
CA ILE A 102 1.96 14.00 3.86
C ILE A 102 1.47 14.60 2.54
N THR A 103 1.66 13.86 1.45
CA THR A 103 1.28 14.27 0.10
C THR A 103 -0.22 14.20 -0.14
N ASP A 104 -0.99 13.58 0.77
CA ASP A 104 -2.42 13.29 0.60
C ASP A 104 -2.71 12.50 -0.67
N GLU A 105 -1.84 11.54 -0.95
CA GLU A 105 -1.92 10.70 -2.15
C GLU A 105 -3.11 9.75 -2.05
N ALA A 106 -3.92 9.68 -3.10
CA ALA A 106 -5.05 8.75 -3.23
C ALA A 106 -4.62 7.46 -3.96
N GLY A 107 -3.61 6.79 -3.43
CA GLY A 107 -3.13 5.54 -4.00
C GLY A 107 -4.13 4.39 -3.84
N VAL A 108 -4.13 3.47 -4.80
CA VAL A 108 -4.93 2.24 -4.72
C VAL A 108 -4.07 1.13 -4.13
N ASN A 109 -4.49 0.61 -2.98
CA ASN A 109 -3.82 -0.52 -2.33
C ASN A 109 -4.21 -1.85 -2.99
N SER A 110 -5.49 -2.01 -3.29
CA SER A 110 -6.05 -3.22 -3.90
C SER A 110 -7.30 -2.88 -4.70
N SER A 111 -7.64 -3.72 -5.66
CA SER A 111 -8.96 -3.71 -6.28
C SER A 111 -9.53 -5.12 -6.32
N MET A 112 -10.85 -5.20 -6.29
CA MET A 112 -11.58 -6.46 -6.43
C MET A 112 -12.67 -6.25 -7.46
N THR A 113 -12.70 -7.11 -8.49
CA THR A 113 -13.78 -7.14 -9.46
C THR A 113 -14.74 -8.25 -9.09
N ASP A 114 -16.03 -7.94 -9.05
CA ASP A 114 -17.06 -8.94 -8.84
C ASP A 114 -17.01 -9.99 -9.95
N VAL A 115 -16.89 -11.26 -9.53
CA VAL A 115 -16.83 -12.41 -10.44
C VAL A 115 -18.21 -12.99 -10.75
N PHE A 116 -19.28 -12.51 -10.08
CA PHE A 116 -20.62 -13.13 -10.14
C PHE A 116 -21.62 -12.37 -11.02
N GLY A 117 -21.23 -11.35 -11.75
CA GLY A 117 -22.13 -10.92 -12.80
C GLY A 117 -22.26 -9.46 -13.14
N VAL A 118 -21.95 -8.51 -12.27
CA VAL A 118 -22.10 -7.08 -12.61
C VAL A 118 -20.79 -6.42 -13.04
N ALA A 119 -19.69 -7.16 -13.04
CA ALA A 119 -18.34 -6.68 -13.39
C ALA A 119 -17.93 -5.37 -12.67
N ALA A 120 -18.56 -5.08 -11.54
CA ALA A 120 -18.22 -3.91 -10.74
C ALA A 120 -16.84 -4.09 -10.12
N THR A 121 -16.02 -3.05 -10.18
CA THR A 121 -14.70 -3.02 -9.57
C THR A 121 -14.71 -2.12 -8.35
N GLY A 122 -14.54 -2.71 -7.17
CA GLY A 122 -14.29 -1.98 -5.92
C GLY A 122 -12.80 -1.65 -5.77
N LEU A 123 -12.51 -0.46 -5.27
CA LEU A 123 -11.14 -0.02 -4.99
C LEU A 123 -10.95 0.12 -3.48
N GLU A 124 -9.86 -0.44 -2.98
CA GLU A 124 -9.35 -0.17 -1.64
C GLU A 124 -8.28 0.92 -1.76
N LEU A 125 -8.55 2.08 -1.21
CA LEU A 125 -7.60 3.19 -1.20
C LEU A 125 -6.69 3.11 0.03
N ILE A 126 -5.47 3.65 -0.11
CA ILE A 126 -4.64 3.92 1.06
C ILE A 126 -5.30 4.99 1.93
N PRO A 127 -5.04 5.03 3.26
CA PRO A 127 -5.56 6.08 4.13
C PRO A 127 -5.15 7.47 3.63
N PRO A 128 -6.05 8.47 3.69
CA PRO A 128 -5.71 9.85 3.38
C PRO A 128 -4.68 10.39 4.39
N ARG A 129 -4.28 11.65 4.24
CA ARG A 129 -3.43 12.31 5.21
C ARG A 129 -4.03 12.22 6.62
N GLN A 130 -3.22 11.80 7.57
CA GLN A 130 -3.63 11.62 8.95
C GLN A 130 -2.62 12.29 9.89
N PHE A 131 -3.15 12.97 10.88
CA PHE A 131 -2.39 13.43 12.03
C PHE A 131 -2.79 12.60 13.24
N MET A 132 -1.80 12.03 13.94
CA MET A 132 -2.00 11.19 15.10
C MET A 132 -1.05 11.60 16.22
N THR A 133 -1.51 11.47 17.47
CA THR A 133 -0.68 11.60 18.65
C THR A 133 -0.83 10.35 19.51
N ARG A 134 0.28 9.86 20.01
CA ARG A 134 0.31 8.73 20.95
C ARG A 134 1.11 9.11 22.17
N ILE A 135 0.58 8.83 23.34
CA ILE A 135 1.24 9.03 24.62
C ILE A 135 1.52 7.64 25.20
N ARG A 136 2.77 7.40 25.57
CA ARG A 136 3.21 6.19 26.27
C ARG A 136 3.69 6.58 27.66
N TYR A 137 3.17 5.89 28.67
CA TYR A 137 3.60 6.04 30.04
C TYR A 137 3.87 4.63 30.62
N SER A 138 5.05 4.44 31.17
CA SER A 138 5.45 3.22 31.88
C SER A 138 5.42 3.47 33.38
N PHE A 139 4.94 2.52 34.16
CA PHE A 139 4.84 2.62 35.65
C PHE A 139 5.35 1.35 36.31
#